data_8ba46f2ffeaddabe969b37dc22c4f5bf
#
_entry.id   8ba46f2ffeaddabe969b37dc22c4f5bf
#
_cell.length_a   1.000
_cell.length_b   1.000
_cell.length_c   1.000
_cell.angle_alpha   90.00
_cell.angle_beta   90.00
_cell.angle_gamma   90.00
#
_symmetry.space_group_name_H-M   'P 1'
#
loop_
_entity.id
_entity.type
_entity.pdbx_description
1 polymer ?
#
loop_
_entity_poly.entity_id
_entity_poly.type
_entity_poly.pdbx_seq_one_letter_code
_entity_poly.pdbx_strand_id
1 'polypeptide(L)'
;IVVTFAIEEEVIDVPLKDAFIVPIVTGIGKANAAFSLTRAVLLEKPDMVLNIGTAGTQKHSVGDVFVCDHFIDRDLSLLNLPGITSELHTEHLLFNPYGVVNTGDDFVTDSEVLHGDVIDMEAFAEALVCKRMNIPFVSVKYITDIVGKNSLKAWEDKLSDARKGYEE
;
A
#
# COMPACT_ATOMS: atom_id res chain seq x y z
N ILE A 1 -6.97 10.02 -12.26
CA ILE A 1 -6.27 9.30 -11.18
C ILE A 1 -7.07 8.06 -10.82
N VAL A 2 -6.43 6.89 -10.76
CA VAL A 2 -7.00 5.70 -10.11
C VAL A 2 -6.56 5.70 -8.65
N VAL A 3 -7.51 5.49 -7.74
CA VAL A 3 -7.23 5.33 -6.30
C VAL A 3 -7.58 3.92 -5.90
N THR A 4 -6.62 3.18 -5.33
CA THR A 4 -6.80 1.79 -4.91
C THR A 4 -6.96 1.67 -3.41
N PHE A 5 -7.84 0.76 -3.00
CA PHE A 5 -8.09 0.32 -1.63
C PHE A 5 -8.11 -1.20 -1.60
N ALA A 6 -7.65 -1.83 -0.53
CA ALA A 6 -7.70 -3.29 -0.43
C ALA A 6 -9.12 -3.82 -0.18
N ILE A 7 -9.90 -3.11 0.63
CA ILE A 7 -11.27 -3.50 1.03
C ILE A 7 -12.23 -2.31 0.98
N GLU A 8 -13.52 -2.59 0.94
CA GLU A 8 -14.58 -1.57 0.91
C GLU A 8 -14.58 -0.65 2.14
N GLU A 9 -14.20 -1.18 3.28
CA GLU A 9 -14.15 -0.45 4.55
C GLU A 9 -13.07 0.64 4.58
N GLU A 10 -12.08 0.58 3.70
CA GLU A 10 -11.03 1.59 3.56
C GLU A 10 -11.40 2.72 2.60
N VAL A 11 -12.47 2.56 1.80
CA VAL A 11 -12.84 3.54 0.78
C VAL A 11 -13.25 4.86 1.41
N ILE A 12 -12.62 5.93 0.93
CA ILE A 12 -12.90 7.33 1.29
C ILE A 12 -13.08 8.20 0.05
N ASP A 13 -13.72 9.34 0.22
CA ASP A 13 -13.71 10.39 -0.79
C ASP A 13 -12.36 11.13 -0.74
N VAL A 14 -11.62 11.07 -1.83
CA VAL A 14 -10.31 11.74 -1.93
C VAL A 14 -10.50 13.16 -2.45
N PRO A 15 -10.24 14.22 -1.66
CA PRO A 15 -10.57 15.60 -2.01
C PRO A 15 -9.50 16.25 -2.91
N LEU A 16 -9.19 15.63 -4.05
CA LEU A 16 -8.28 16.22 -5.03
C LEU A 16 -9.07 17.11 -5.99
N LYS A 17 -8.82 18.41 -5.91
CA LYS A 17 -9.43 19.39 -6.81
C LYS A 17 -8.94 19.20 -8.24
N ASP A 18 -9.86 19.38 -9.18
CA ASP A 18 -9.58 19.33 -10.63
C ASP A 18 -9.06 17.97 -11.15
N ALA A 19 -9.26 16.89 -10.39
CA ALA A 19 -8.91 15.54 -10.79
C ALA A 19 -10.16 14.65 -10.95
N PHE A 20 -10.21 13.87 -12.02
CA PHE A 20 -11.18 12.79 -12.16
C PHE A 20 -10.65 11.57 -11.41
N ILE A 21 -11.36 11.13 -10.40
CA ILE A 21 -10.95 10.03 -9.50
C ILE A 21 -11.80 8.80 -9.78
N VAL A 22 -11.12 7.67 -9.96
CA VAL A 22 -11.74 6.35 -10.11
C VAL A 22 -11.31 5.48 -8.93
N PRO A 23 -12.18 5.27 -7.93
CA PRO A 23 -11.87 4.38 -6.83
C PRO A 23 -11.99 2.91 -7.26
N ILE A 24 -11.05 2.08 -6.84
CA ILE A 24 -10.98 0.64 -7.14
C ILE A 24 -10.72 -0.12 -5.84
N VAL A 25 -11.57 -1.08 -5.52
CA VAL A 25 -11.30 -2.07 -4.47
C VAL A 25 -10.59 -3.26 -5.11
N THR A 26 -9.36 -3.50 -4.70
CA THR A 26 -8.49 -4.49 -5.34
C THR A 26 -8.69 -5.90 -4.80
N GLY A 27 -9.11 -6.04 -3.55
CA GLY A 27 -9.02 -7.27 -2.77
C GLY A 27 -7.66 -7.38 -2.06
N ILE A 28 -7.62 -8.18 -1.01
CA ILE A 28 -6.43 -8.42 -0.19
C ILE A 28 -5.43 -9.30 -0.92
N GLY A 29 -4.14 -8.98 -0.74
CA GLY A 29 -3.00 -9.76 -1.23
C GLY A 29 -2.48 -9.35 -2.59
N LYS A 30 -1.21 -9.69 -2.84
CA LYS A 30 -0.46 -9.25 -4.04
C LYS A 30 -1.12 -9.65 -5.35
N ALA A 31 -1.66 -10.88 -5.45
CA ALA A 31 -2.27 -11.37 -6.69
C ALA A 31 -3.54 -10.58 -7.05
N ASN A 32 -4.42 -10.35 -6.06
CA ASN A 32 -5.65 -9.57 -6.26
C ASN A 32 -5.33 -8.12 -6.62
N ALA A 33 -4.39 -7.50 -5.91
CA ALA A 33 -3.95 -6.14 -6.16
C ALA A 33 -3.40 -5.98 -7.58
N ALA A 34 -2.48 -6.85 -8.00
CA ALA A 34 -1.90 -6.81 -9.33
C ALA A 34 -2.94 -7.00 -10.43
N PHE A 35 -3.85 -7.97 -10.29
CA PHE A 35 -4.89 -8.24 -11.30
C PHE A 35 -5.86 -7.07 -11.44
N SER A 36 -6.41 -6.61 -10.30
CA SER A 36 -7.43 -5.56 -10.28
C SER A 36 -6.87 -4.23 -10.80
N LEU A 37 -5.66 -3.87 -10.36
CA LEU A 37 -5.02 -2.64 -10.83
C LEU A 37 -4.66 -2.73 -12.32
N THR A 38 -4.11 -3.85 -12.79
CA THR A 38 -3.80 -4.01 -14.22
C THR A 38 -5.04 -3.80 -15.08
N ARG A 39 -6.17 -4.41 -14.68
CA ARG A 39 -7.44 -4.23 -15.38
C ARG A 39 -7.88 -2.77 -15.37
N ALA A 40 -7.82 -2.10 -14.22
CA ALA A 40 -8.20 -0.70 -14.08
C ALA A 40 -7.34 0.21 -14.96
N VAL A 41 -6.02 0.03 -14.94
CA VAL A 41 -5.09 0.82 -15.75
C VAL A 41 -5.35 0.67 -17.25
N LEU A 42 -5.64 -0.55 -17.72
CA LEU A 42 -5.93 -0.79 -19.15
C LEU A 42 -7.25 -0.13 -19.60
N LEU A 43 -8.25 -0.06 -18.72
CA LEU A 43 -9.55 0.53 -19.01
C LEU A 43 -9.55 2.04 -18.87
N GLU A 44 -9.03 2.55 -17.77
CA GLU A 44 -9.13 3.95 -17.35
C GLU A 44 -7.98 4.82 -17.88
N LYS A 45 -6.83 4.22 -18.22
CA LYS A 45 -5.60 4.89 -18.68
C LYS A 45 -5.23 6.10 -17.80
N PRO A 46 -5.04 5.90 -16.49
CA PRO A 46 -4.81 6.98 -15.55
C PRO A 46 -3.44 7.63 -15.75
N ASP A 47 -3.35 8.93 -15.44
CA ASP A 47 -2.07 9.64 -15.39
C ASP A 47 -1.27 9.31 -14.13
N MET A 48 -1.93 8.77 -13.10
CA MET A 48 -1.33 8.43 -11.81
C MET A 48 -2.20 7.40 -11.09
N VAL A 49 -1.56 6.57 -10.28
CA VAL A 49 -2.23 5.68 -9.32
C VAL A 49 -1.83 6.08 -7.90
N LEU A 50 -2.82 6.19 -7.03
CA LEU A 50 -2.68 6.44 -5.60
C LEU A 50 -3.23 5.22 -4.84
N ASN A 51 -2.39 4.54 -4.08
CA ASN A 51 -2.84 3.51 -3.16
C ASN A 51 -3.09 4.14 -1.79
N ILE A 52 -4.24 3.86 -1.21
CA ILE A 52 -4.60 4.26 0.15
C ILE A 52 -4.98 2.99 0.90
N GLY A 53 -4.41 2.79 2.07
CA GLY A 53 -4.71 1.59 2.85
C GLY A 53 -4.14 1.63 4.26
N THR A 54 -4.58 0.69 5.06
CA THR A 54 -4.06 0.45 6.41
C THR A 54 -2.76 -0.35 6.36
N ALA A 55 -1.97 -0.24 7.41
CA ALA A 55 -0.73 -1.00 7.57
C ALA A 55 -0.41 -1.24 9.04
N GLY A 56 0.32 -2.32 9.30
CA GLY A 56 0.98 -2.54 10.58
C GLY A 56 2.36 -1.89 10.62
N THR A 57 2.95 -1.83 11.81
CA THR A 57 4.33 -1.37 12.00
C THR A 57 5.03 -2.10 13.13
N GLN A 58 6.37 -2.09 13.13
CA GLN A 58 7.21 -2.56 14.25
C GLN A 58 7.90 -1.40 14.98
N LYS A 59 7.88 -0.18 14.42
CA LYS A 59 8.74 0.93 14.87
C LYS A 59 7.98 2.20 15.23
N HIS A 60 6.79 2.37 14.68
CA HIS A 60 6.04 3.62 14.74
C HIS A 60 4.79 3.48 15.61
N SER A 61 3.99 4.52 15.67
CA SER A 61 2.78 4.56 16.51
C SER A 61 1.52 4.33 15.69
N VAL A 62 0.52 3.71 16.30
CA VAL A 62 -0.83 3.65 15.72
C VAL A 62 -1.34 5.09 15.56
N GLY A 63 -1.88 5.38 14.37
CA GLY A 63 -2.33 6.72 13.97
C GLY A 63 -1.33 7.51 13.12
N ASP A 64 -0.08 7.04 13.00
CA ASP A 64 0.88 7.67 12.10
C ASP A 64 0.46 7.41 10.63
N VAL A 65 0.75 8.39 9.76
CA VAL A 65 0.50 8.33 8.32
C VAL A 65 1.83 8.41 7.57
N PHE A 66 2.00 7.53 6.60
CA PHE A 66 3.20 7.47 5.74
C PHE A 66 2.83 7.67 4.28
N VAL A 67 3.59 8.51 3.58
CA VAL A 67 3.56 8.65 2.13
C VAL A 67 4.79 7.95 1.56
N CYS A 68 4.61 6.92 0.76
CA CYS A 68 5.67 5.99 0.38
C CYS A 68 5.82 5.89 -1.14
N ASP A 69 7.06 5.85 -1.60
CA ASP A 69 7.46 5.54 -2.97
C ASP A 69 8.52 4.42 -3.04
N HIS A 70 8.89 3.85 -1.90
CA HIS A 70 9.85 2.76 -1.77
C HIS A 70 9.16 1.51 -1.23
N PHE A 71 9.30 0.38 -1.93
CA PHE A 71 8.55 -0.85 -1.70
C PHE A 71 9.46 -2.06 -1.71
N ILE A 72 9.27 -2.95 -0.73
CA ILE A 72 10.00 -4.22 -0.58
C ILE A 72 8.98 -5.36 -0.61
N ASP A 73 9.22 -6.38 -1.42
CA ASP A 73 8.50 -7.65 -1.35
C ASP A 73 9.26 -8.59 -0.39
N ARG A 74 8.71 -8.81 0.82
CA ARG A 74 9.37 -9.64 1.82
C ARG A 74 9.46 -11.11 1.43
N ASP A 75 8.49 -11.62 0.66
CA ASP A 75 8.48 -13.01 0.25
C ASP A 75 9.59 -13.29 -0.78
N LEU A 76 9.76 -12.37 -1.74
CA LEU A 76 10.80 -12.46 -2.77
C LEU A 76 12.20 -12.13 -2.23
N SER A 77 12.30 -11.23 -1.24
CA SER A 77 13.59 -10.83 -0.66
C SER A 77 14.31 -12.00 0.03
N LEU A 78 13.57 -13.01 0.48
CA LEU A 78 14.12 -14.21 1.10
C LEU A 78 14.78 -15.17 0.10
N LEU A 79 14.43 -15.08 -1.18
CA LEU A 79 14.89 -16.06 -2.18
C LEU A 79 16.34 -15.86 -2.61
N ASN A 80 16.90 -14.68 -2.46
CA ASN A 80 18.27 -14.32 -2.86
C ASN A 80 18.69 -14.90 -4.23
N LEU A 81 17.81 -14.86 -5.23
CA LEU A 81 18.05 -15.37 -6.57
C LEU A 81 18.38 -14.24 -7.54
N PRO A 82 19.36 -14.43 -8.45
CA PRO A 82 19.70 -13.44 -9.45
C PRO A 82 18.51 -13.11 -10.36
N GLY A 83 18.28 -11.83 -10.64
CA GLY A 83 17.23 -11.36 -11.55
C GLY A 83 15.84 -11.23 -10.93
N ILE A 84 15.68 -11.52 -9.64
CA ILE A 84 14.45 -11.23 -8.92
C ILE A 84 14.45 -9.78 -8.46
N THR A 85 13.37 -9.05 -8.79
CA THR A 85 13.10 -7.72 -8.27
C THR A 85 12.30 -7.85 -6.98
N SER A 86 12.93 -7.67 -5.83
CA SER A 86 12.29 -7.68 -4.52
C SER A 86 12.20 -6.30 -3.88
N GLU A 87 12.77 -5.28 -4.52
CA GLU A 87 12.79 -3.90 -4.04
C GLU A 87 12.66 -2.96 -5.22
N LEU A 88 11.86 -1.93 -5.11
CA LEU A 88 11.69 -0.93 -6.15
C LEU A 88 11.29 0.44 -5.61
N HIS A 89 11.60 1.46 -6.40
CA HIS A 89 11.15 2.83 -6.20
C HIS A 89 10.24 3.24 -7.35
N THR A 90 9.22 4.04 -7.04
CA THR A 90 8.29 4.59 -8.02
C THR A 90 8.47 6.11 -8.13
N GLU A 91 8.08 6.66 -9.27
CA GLU A 91 8.08 8.11 -9.46
C GLU A 91 6.85 8.71 -8.80
N HIS A 92 7.04 9.86 -8.15
CA HIS A 92 5.98 10.68 -7.58
C HIS A 92 6.17 12.13 -8.02
N LEU A 93 5.09 12.87 -8.16
CA LEU A 93 5.13 14.23 -8.70
C LEU A 93 4.73 15.31 -7.69
N LEU A 94 4.00 14.99 -6.63
CA LEU A 94 3.31 15.98 -5.80
C LEU A 94 3.56 15.87 -4.30
N PHE A 95 4.24 14.81 -3.84
CA PHE A 95 4.40 14.51 -2.41
C PHE A 95 5.87 14.41 -2.05
N ASN A 96 6.21 14.72 -0.82
CA ASN A 96 7.50 14.39 -0.25
C ASN A 96 7.38 13.01 0.40
N PRO A 97 7.78 11.93 -0.27
CA PRO A 97 7.65 10.59 0.29
C PRO A 97 8.61 10.40 1.46
N TYR A 98 8.14 9.67 2.43
CA TYR A 98 8.93 9.18 3.53
C TYR A 98 8.32 7.85 3.98
N GLY A 99 9.17 6.91 4.33
CA GLY A 99 8.76 5.59 4.72
C GLY A 99 8.90 4.55 3.61
N VAL A 100 9.14 3.33 4.04
CA VAL A 100 9.36 2.14 3.22
C VAL A 100 8.25 1.14 3.53
N VAL A 101 7.56 0.68 2.49
CA VAL A 101 6.53 -0.37 2.62
C VAL A 101 7.16 -1.74 2.45
N ASN A 102 6.88 -2.63 3.39
CA ASN A 102 7.23 -4.04 3.32
C ASN A 102 5.96 -4.86 3.08
N THR A 103 5.84 -5.43 1.88
CA THR A 103 4.64 -6.15 1.41
C THR A 103 4.85 -7.66 1.39
N GLY A 104 3.83 -8.42 1.77
CA GLY A 104 3.81 -9.88 1.63
C GLY A 104 2.40 -10.44 1.83
N ASP A 105 2.18 -11.71 1.45
CA ASP A 105 0.85 -12.32 1.48
C ASP A 105 0.48 -12.93 2.84
N ASP A 106 1.38 -12.89 3.82
CA ASP A 106 1.11 -13.33 5.19
C ASP A 106 0.78 -12.14 6.10
N PHE A 107 -0.22 -12.34 6.96
CA PHE A 107 -0.50 -11.42 8.07
C PHE A 107 0.57 -11.63 9.16
N VAL A 108 1.50 -10.69 9.26
CA VAL A 108 2.67 -10.85 10.13
C VAL A 108 2.26 -10.85 11.60
N THR A 109 2.48 -11.97 12.26
CA THR A 109 2.15 -12.18 13.68
C THR A 109 3.37 -12.35 14.57
N ASP A 110 4.55 -12.59 13.99
CA ASP A 110 5.78 -12.90 14.70
C ASP A 110 6.72 -11.69 14.82
N SER A 111 7.63 -11.81 15.79
CA SER A 111 8.61 -10.79 16.16
C SER A 111 9.84 -10.74 15.25
N GLU A 112 9.78 -11.32 14.05
CA GLU A 112 10.87 -11.17 13.09
C GLU A 112 11.06 -9.68 12.76
N VAL A 113 12.31 -9.23 12.76
CA VAL A 113 12.63 -7.86 12.38
C VAL A 113 12.45 -7.70 10.88
N LEU A 114 11.40 -7.01 10.48
CA LEU A 114 11.15 -6.68 9.08
C LEU A 114 11.81 -5.36 8.69
N HIS A 115 12.39 -5.35 7.50
CA HIS A 115 12.88 -4.11 6.90
C HIS A 115 11.69 -3.29 6.38
N GLY A 116 11.65 -2.02 6.73
CA GLY A 116 10.59 -1.09 6.34
C GLY A 116 10.01 -0.35 7.54
N ASP A 117 9.17 0.60 7.25
CA ASP A 117 8.46 1.43 8.24
C ASP A 117 7.04 0.93 8.46
N VAL A 118 6.40 0.51 7.38
CA VAL A 118 5.02 0.02 7.36
C VAL A 118 4.95 -1.35 6.69
N ILE A 119 3.99 -2.16 7.10
CA ILE A 119 3.81 -3.55 6.70
C ILE A 119 2.41 -3.71 6.14
N ASP A 120 2.32 -4.14 4.89
CA ASP A 120 1.05 -4.35 4.18
C ASP A 120 1.03 -5.65 3.37
N MET A 121 -0.01 -5.82 2.55
CA MET A 121 -0.19 -7.01 1.73
C MET A 121 -0.35 -6.72 0.23
N GLU A 122 -0.32 -5.47 -0.24
CA GLU A 122 -0.67 -5.10 -1.62
C GLU A 122 0.34 -4.19 -2.33
N ALA A 123 0.88 -3.20 -1.65
CA ALA A 123 1.51 -2.03 -2.28
C ALA A 123 2.68 -2.35 -3.20
N PHE A 124 3.52 -3.33 -2.88
CA PHE A 124 4.60 -3.73 -3.79
C PHE A 124 4.06 -4.23 -5.14
N ALA A 125 2.99 -5.03 -5.12
CA ALA A 125 2.41 -5.57 -6.35
C ALA A 125 1.82 -4.45 -7.23
N GLU A 126 1.16 -3.48 -6.62
CA GLU A 126 0.64 -2.30 -7.31
C GLU A 126 1.76 -1.43 -7.88
N ALA A 127 2.79 -1.17 -7.07
CA ALA A 127 3.98 -0.44 -7.48
C ALA A 127 4.69 -1.12 -8.67
N LEU A 128 4.77 -2.46 -8.67
CA LEU A 128 5.36 -3.22 -9.77
C LEU A 128 4.54 -3.09 -11.06
N VAL A 129 3.21 -3.16 -10.98
CA VAL A 129 2.32 -2.94 -12.13
C VAL A 129 2.55 -1.54 -12.70
N CYS A 130 2.51 -0.51 -11.87
CA CYS A 130 2.70 0.87 -12.29
C CYS A 130 4.11 1.11 -12.89
N LYS A 131 5.15 0.55 -12.27
CA LYS A 131 6.51 0.60 -12.79
C LYS A 131 6.64 0.00 -14.19
N ARG A 132 6.02 -1.16 -14.42
CA ARG A 132 6.03 -1.83 -15.72
C ARG A 132 5.20 -1.13 -16.78
N MET A 133 4.17 -0.42 -16.38
CA MET A 133 3.28 0.34 -17.26
C MET A 133 3.68 1.81 -17.40
N ASN A 134 4.77 2.22 -16.75
CA ASN A 134 5.29 3.59 -16.74
C ASN A 134 4.26 4.62 -16.27
N ILE A 135 3.61 4.33 -15.15
CA ILE A 135 2.61 5.18 -14.50
C ILE A 135 3.16 5.62 -13.14
N PRO A 136 3.12 6.92 -12.80
CA PRO A 136 3.44 7.39 -11.46
C PRO A 136 2.59 6.71 -10.39
N PHE A 137 3.23 6.27 -9.29
CA PHE A 137 2.59 5.58 -8.18
C PHE A 137 3.11 6.09 -6.85
N VAL A 138 2.19 6.30 -5.93
CA VAL A 138 2.49 6.59 -4.53
C VAL A 138 1.53 5.85 -3.64
N SER A 139 1.98 5.46 -2.45
CA SER A 139 1.13 4.80 -1.45
C SER A 139 1.03 5.64 -0.19
N VAL A 140 -0.18 5.81 0.33
CA VAL A 140 -0.46 6.45 1.61
C VAL A 140 -0.96 5.38 2.57
N LYS A 141 -0.26 5.23 3.70
CA LYS A 141 -0.53 4.19 4.69
C LYS A 141 -0.82 4.80 6.06
N TYR A 142 -1.94 4.39 6.63
CA TYR A 142 -2.32 4.68 8.02
C TYR A 142 -1.99 3.48 8.91
N ILE A 143 -1.30 3.73 10.02
CA ILE A 143 -0.91 2.66 10.95
C ILE A 143 -2.08 2.30 11.85
N THR A 144 -2.55 1.06 11.74
CA THR A 144 -3.66 0.52 12.56
C THR A 144 -3.21 -0.34 13.71
N ASP A 145 -2.04 -0.99 13.61
CA ASP A 145 -1.59 -1.97 14.59
C ASP A 145 -0.06 -2.07 14.71
N ILE A 146 0.37 -2.54 15.87
CA ILE A 146 1.75 -2.94 16.12
C ILE A 146 1.87 -4.44 15.85
N VAL A 147 2.68 -4.80 14.89
CA VAL A 147 2.89 -6.19 14.47
C VAL A 147 3.41 -7.06 15.62
N GLY A 148 2.86 -8.25 15.78
CA GLY A 148 3.31 -9.26 16.73
C GLY A 148 2.42 -9.48 17.97
N LYS A 149 1.40 -8.62 18.21
CA LYS A 149 0.46 -8.79 19.33
C LYS A 149 -0.96 -8.46 18.90
N ASN A 150 -1.78 -9.51 18.68
CA ASN A 150 -3.21 -9.33 18.32
C ASN A 150 -3.45 -8.39 17.14
N SER A 151 -2.52 -8.35 16.18
CA SER A 151 -2.55 -7.39 15.07
C SER A 151 -3.85 -7.48 14.26
N LEU A 152 -4.38 -8.68 13.99
CA LEU A 152 -5.63 -8.82 13.26
C LEU A 152 -6.80 -8.12 13.97
N LYS A 153 -6.95 -8.35 15.28
CA LYS A 153 -8.01 -7.70 16.06
C LYS A 153 -7.80 -6.19 16.17
N ALA A 154 -6.57 -5.75 16.37
CA ALA A 154 -6.24 -4.33 16.43
C ALA A 154 -6.54 -3.64 15.10
N TRP A 155 -6.24 -4.29 13.97
CA TRP A 155 -6.59 -3.82 12.64
C TRP A 155 -8.11 -3.68 12.45
N GLU A 156 -8.90 -4.71 12.79
CA GLU A 156 -10.36 -4.66 12.71
C GLU A 156 -10.95 -3.52 13.55
N ASP A 157 -10.47 -3.36 14.80
CA ASP A 157 -10.95 -2.32 15.71
C ASP A 157 -10.60 -0.89 15.22
N LYS A 158 -9.56 -0.74 14.42
CA LYS A 158 -9.02 0.56 13.98
C LYS A 158 -9.40 0.98 12.55
N LEU A 159 -10.08 0.15 11.79
CA LEU A 159 -10.53 0.49 10.43
C LEU A 159 -11.34 1.79 10.36
N SER A 160 -12.19 2.04 11.35
CA SER A 160 -12.98 3.27 11.40
C SER A 160 -12.15 4.53 11.69
N ASP A 161 -11.06 4.40 12.43
CA ASP A 161 -10.16 5.50 12.74
C ASP A 161 -9.26 5.82 11.55
N ALA A 162 -8.87 4.81 10.76
CA ALA A 162 -8.07 4.97 9.55
C ALA A 162 -8.76 5.91 8.54
N ARG A 163 -10.07 5.75 8.34
CA ARG A 163 -10.85 6.62 7.45
C ARG A 163 -10.69 8.11 7.80
N LYS A 164 -10.74 8.45 9.07
CA LYS A 164 -10.58 9.83 9.54
C LYS A 164 -9.15 10.35 9.35
N GLY A 165 -8.16 9.48 9.57
CA GLY A 165 -6.74 9.84 9.39
C GLY A 165 -6.33 10.11 7.94
N TYR A 166 -7.07 9.60 6.95
CA TYR A 166 -6.82 9.90 5.53
C TYR A 166 -7.40 11.26 5.10
N GLU A 167 -8.38 11.78 5.84
CA GLU A 167 -9.06 13.05 5.52
C GLU A 167 -8.28 14.27 6.03
N GLU A 168 -7.33 14.09 6.94
CA GLU A 168 -6.44 15.12 7.48
C GLU A 168 -5.18 15.33 6.62
#